data_23a3bd6d53c7b7e298378ef94c601e46
#
_entry.id   23a3bd6d53c7b7e298378ef94c601e46
#
_cell.length_a   1.000
_cell.length_b   1.000
_cell.length_c   1.000
_cell.angle_alpha   90.00
_cell.angle_beta   90.00
_cell.angle_gamma   90.00
#
_symmetry.space_group_name_H-M   'P 1'
#
loop_
_entity.id
_entity.type
_entity.pdbx_description
1 polymer ?
#
loop_
_entity_poly.entity_id
_entity_poly.type
_entity_poly.pdbx_seq_one_letter_code
_entity_poly.pdbx_strand_id
1 'polypeptide(L)'
;TEEIPTILRPGYYNKEMLEKVLGTVRVDPGILTEDSHVRPKAPGMRYKHYAPKADLTIIQGEMERVIPEINRLAAEQEKAGKKVGVICTDETREQYTTGDIKSIGLRAEDATIAHHLFAILRDFDEDGVEVIYSEAFDTPRMGQAIMNRLLKAAGHKVAEV
;
A
#
# COMPACT_ATOMS: atom_id res chain seq x y z
N THR A 1 28.00 1.94 -14.61
CA THR A 1 26.99 3.05 -14.68
C THR A 1 26.30 2.94 -16.02
N GLU A 2 24.99 2.74 -16.01
CA GLU A 2 24.20 2.72 -17.24
C GLU A 2 24.10 4.16 -17.77
N GLU A 3 24.10 4.35 -19.09
CA GLU A 3 24.00 5.68 -19.71
C GLU A 3 22.67 6.39 -19.41
N ILE A 4 21.61 5.62 -19.13
CA ILE A 4 20.28 6.13 -18.79
C ILE A 4 20.00 5.85 -17.31
N PRO A 5 19.75 6.90 -16.49
CA PRO A 5 19.36 6.72 -15.10
C PRO A 5 18.12 5.85 -14.95
N THR A 6 18.17 4.92 -14.01
CA THR A 6 17.07 3.96 -13.79
C THR A 6 16.57 4.04 -12.35
N ILE A 7 15.27 4.22 -12.18
CA ILE A 7 14.62 4.19 -10.87
C ILE A 7 14.56 2.73 -10.42
N LEU A 8 15.25 2.42 -9.32
CA LEU A 8 15.28 1.08 -8.73
C LEU A 8 14.25 0.92 -7.58
N ARG A 9 13.75 2.04 -7.06
CA ARG A 9 12.74 2.07 -6.00
C ARG A 9 11.95 3.37 -6.08
N PRO A 10 10.60 3.32 -6.08
CA PRO A 10 9.78 4.52 -5.99
C PRO A 10 10.07 5.31 -4.71
N GLY A 11 10.06 6.62 -4.81
CA GLY A 11 10.32 7.53 -3.71
C GLY A 11 9.57 8.84 -3.89
N TYR A 12 9.95 9.86 -3.13
CA TYR A 12 9.39 11.21 -3.23
C TYR A 12 9.53 11.80 -4.64
N TYR A 13 10.70 11.61 -5.25
CA TYR A 13 10.92 12.03 -6.63
C TYR A 13 10.36 10.99 -7.59
N ASN A 14 9.29 11.37 -8.29
CA ASN A 14 8.69 10.54 -9.33
C ASN A 14 9.47 10.63 -10.66
N LYS A 15 9.10 9.79 -11.64
CA LYS A 15 9.77 9.75 -12.94
C LYS A 15 9.78 11.11 -13.62
N GLU A 16 8.64 11.82 -13.65
CA GLU A 16 8.50 13.12 -14.31
C GLU A 16 9.39 14.20 -13.67
N MET A 17 9.51 14.20 -12.34
CA MET A 17 10.38 15.13 -11.63
C MET A 17 11.85 14.88 -11.96
N LEU A 18 12.25 13.62 -12.06
CA LEU A 18 13.61 13.24 -12.43
C LEU A 18 13.91 13.53 -13.90
N GLU A 19 12.96 13.30 -14.80
CA GLU A 19 13.10 13.58 -16.23
C GLU A 19 13.31 15.08 -16.52
N LYS A 20 12.72 15.97 -15.72
CA LYS A 20 12.95 17.43 -15.83
C LYS A 20 14.41 17.84 -15.60
N VAL A 21 15.16 17.06 -14.83
CA VAL A 21 16.55 17.38 -14.45
C VAL A 21 17.55 16.51 -15.20
N LEU A 22 17.24 15.24 -15.38
CA LEU A 22 18.16 14.23 -15.90
C LEU A 22 17.90 13.84 -17.36
N GLY A 23 16.82 14.35 -17.96
CA GLY A 23 16.37 13.89 -19.27
C GLY A 23 15.65 12.55 -19.17
N THR A 24 15.93 11.62 -20.08
CA THR A 24 15.26 10.31 -20.09
C THR A 24 15.62 9.51 -18.84
N VAL A 25 14.60 9.00 -18.14
CA VAL A 25 14.72 8.13 -16.96
C VAL A 25 13.92 6.85 -17.17
N ARG A 26 14.51 5.71 -16.87
CA ARG A 26 13.84 4.40 -16.90
C ARG A 26 13.32 4.02 -15.51
N VAL A 27 12.28 3.19 -15.50
CA VAL A 27 11.83 2.50 -14.29
C VAL A 27 12.22 1.04 -14.42
N ASP A 28 12.83 0.49 -13.38
CA ASP A 28 13.23 -0.93 -13.39
C ASP A 28 11.96 -1.82 -13.43
N PRO A 29 11.89 -2.79 -14.35
CA PRO A 29 10.74 -3.70 -14.44
C PRO A 29 10.45 -4.45 -13.14
N GLY A 30 11.45 -4.71 -12.31
CA GLY A 30 11.27 -5.35 -11.00
C GLY A 30 10.48 -4.51 -9.98
N ILE A 31 10.16 -3.25 -10.30
CA ILE A 31 9.23 -2.44 -9.50
C ILE A 31 7.77 -2.74 -9.87
N LEU A 32 7.53 -3.08 -11.14
CA LEU A 32 6.20 -3.17 -11.74
C LEU A 32 5.65 -4.61 -11.76
N THR A 33 6.53 -5.62 -11.65
CA THR A 33 6.15 -7.03 -11.78
C THR A 33 6.80 -7.90 -10.70
N GLU A 34 6.06 -8.88 -10.20
CA GLU A 34 6.57 -9.98 -9.37
C GLU A 34 7.33 -11.05 -10.15
N ASP A 35 7.69 -10.80 -11.40
CA ASP A 35 8.28 -11.83 -12.22
C ASP A 35 9.58 -12.33 -11.60
N SER A 36 9.56 -13.59 -11.12
CA SER A 36 10.64 -14.27 -10.41
C SER A 36 11.92 -14.40 -11.26
N HIS A 37 11.81 -14.13 -12.55
CA HIS A 37 12.93 -14.18 -13.51
C HIS A 37 13.72 -12.87 -13.58
N VAL A 38 13.19 -11.75 -13.07
CA VAL A 38 13.92 -10.48 -13.05
C VAL A 38 14.88 -10.47 -11.85
N ARG A 39 16.17 -10.45 -12.13
CA ARG A 39 17.21 -10.36 -11.10
C ARG A 39 17.15 -8.98 -10.42
N PRO A 40 16.88 -8.89 -9.12
CA PRO A 40 16.75 -7.60 -8.46
C PRO A 40 18.09 -6.85 -8.45
N LYS A 41 18.07 -5.59 -8.88
CA LYS A 41 19.25 -4.71 -8.93
C LYS A 41 19.51 -3.97 -7.62
N ALA A 42 18.55 -3.99 -6.68
CA ALA A 42 18.68 -3.30 -5.40
C ALA A 42 18.28 -4.19 -4.22
N PRO A 43 18.93 -4.04 -3.05
CA PRO A 43 18.50 -4.68 -1.81
C PRO A 43 17.05 -4.29 -1.48
N GLY A 44 16.24 -5.25 -1.03
CA GLY A 44 14.84 -4.99 -0.64
C GLY A 44 13.81 -5.09 -1.76
N MET A 45 14.21 -5.41 -2.99
CA MET A 45 13.25 -5.70 -4.07
C MET A 45 12.58 -7.07 -3.93
N ARG A 46 13.19 -8.02 -3.23
CA ARG A 46 12.78 -9.43 -3.11
C ARG A 46 12.11 -9.82 -1.79
N TYR A 47 12.22 -9.02 -0.75
CA TYR A 47 11.79 -9.43 0.58
C TYR A 47 10.55 -8.66 1.02
N LYS A 48 9.65 -9.34 1.73
CA LYS A 48 8.63 -8.70 2.57
C LYS A 48 9.36 -7.84 3.61
N HIS A 49 9.55 -6.58 3.32
CA HIS A 49 10.06 -5.62 4.28
C HIS A 49 8.90 -4.91 4.93
N TYR A 50 8.85 -4.93 6.27
CA TYR A 50 7.80 -4.29 7.06
C TYR A 50 6.40 -4.89 6.84
N ALA A 51 6.31 -6.15 6.41
CA ALA A 51 5.04 -6.85 6.36
C ALA A 51 4.51 -7.02 7.79
N PRO A 52 3.24 -6.67 8.05
CA PRO A 52 2.60 -6.98 9.33
C PRO A 52 2.51 -8.51 9.52
N LYS A 53 2.31 -8.93 10.75
CA LYS A 53 2.00 -10.33 11.08
C LYS A 53 0.63 -10.73 10.54
N ALA A 54 -0.28 -9.76 10.50
CA ALA A 54 -1.62 -9.89 9.97
C ALA A 54 -1.63 -10.20 8.47
N ASP A 55 -2.66 -10.90 8.03
CA ASP A 55 -2.94 -11.13 6.62
C ASP A 55 -3.58 -9.87 6.00
N LEU A 56 -2.80 -9.09 5.26
CA LEU A 56 -3.25 -7.83 4.67
C LEU A 56 -3.70 -8.04 3.23
N THR A 57 -4.88 -7.54 2.91
CA THR A 57 -5.46 -7.52 1.56
C THR A 57 -5.85 -6.10 1.17
N ILE A 58 -5.43 -5.68 -0.02
CA ILE A 58 -5.81 -4.39 -0.60
C ILE A 58 -7.07 -4.58 -1.43
N ILE A 59 -8.08 -3.74 -1.23
CA ILE A 59 -9.30 -3.71 -2.04
C ILE A 59 -9.21 -2.52 -2.99
N GLN A 60 -9.26 -2.79 -4.28
CA GLN A 60 -9.12 -1.80 -5.35
C GLN A 60 -10.39 -1.69 -6.18
N GLY A 61 -10.79 -0.48 -6.50
CA GLY A 61 -11.99 -0.18 -7.30
C GLY A 61 -12.53 1.20 -6.98
N GLU A 62 -13.76 1.45 -7.41
CA GLU A 62 -14.48 2.68 -7.06
C GLU A 62 -14.89 2.65 -5.58
N MET A 63 -14.80 3.78 -4.87
CA MET A 63 -15.05 3.84 -3.42
C MET A 63 -16.46 3.36 -3.04
N GLU A 64 -17.44 3.59 -3.90
CA GLU A 64 -18.82 3.11 -3.73
C GLU A 64 -18.92 1.58 -3.65
N ARG A 65 -17.94 0.85 -4.16
CA ARG A 65 -17.85 -0.62 -4.09
C ARG A 65 -16.84 -1.07 -3.04
N VAL A 66 -15.71 -0.38 -2.94
CA VAL A 66 -14.62 -0.70 -2.00
C VAL A 66 -15.10 -0.66 -0.55
N ILE A 67 -15.81 0.41 -0.16
CA ILE A 67 -16.25 0.60 1.23
C ILE A 67 -17.24 -0.49 1.68
N PRO A 68 -18.32 -0.80 0.94
CA PRO A 68 -19.22 -1.90 1.30
C PRO A 68 -18.51 -3.26 1.35
N GLU A 69 -17.58 -3.50 0.43
CA GLU A 69 -16.87 -4.78 0.39
C GLU A 69 -15.94 -4.94 1.59
N ILE A 70 -15.17 -3.91 1.95
CA ILE A 70 -14.32 -3.94 3.17
C ILE A 70 -15.20 -4.17 4.41
N ASN A 71 -16.32 -3.46 4.55
CA ASN A 71 -17.23 -3.65 5.68
C ASN A 71 -17.78 -5.09 5.72
N ARG A 72 -18.15 -5.66 4.58
CA ARG A 72 -18.63 -7.05 4.47
C ARG A 72 -17.55 -8.05 4.91
N LEU A 73 -16.35 -7.92 4.34
CA LEU A 73 -15.22 -8.80 4.63
C LEU A 73 -14.78 -8.69 6.09
N ALA A 74 -14.70 -7.47 6.63
CA ALA A 74 -14.37 -7.23 8.03
C ALA A 74 -15.39 -7.90 8.96
N ALA A 75 -16.67 -7.73 8.71
CA ALA A 75 -17.73 -8.35 9.52
C ALA A 75 -17.71 -9.88 9.45
N GLU A 76 -17.36 -10.48 8.30
CA GLU A 76 -17.18 -11.92 8.17
C GLU A 76 -16.04 -12.46 9.02
N GLN A 77 -14.89 -11.76 9.02
CA GLN A 77 -13.73 -12.17 9.82
C GLN A 77 -13.96 -11.98 11.33
N GLU A 78 -14.64 -10.91 11.75
CA GLU A 78 -15.02 -10.73 13.15
C GLU A 78 -15.98 -11.82 13.63
N LYS A 79 -16.97 -12.20 12.81
CA LYS A 79 -17.86 -13.33 13.11
C LYS A 79 -17.11 -14.65 13.23
N ALA A 80 -15.98 -14.79 12.53
CA ALA A 80 -15.09 -15.94 12.66
C ALA A 80 -14.17 -15.84 13.90
N GLY A 81 -14.31 -14.80 14.73
CA GLY A 81 -13.54 -14.59 15.96
C GLY A 81 -12.16 -13.97 15.74
N LYS A 82 -11.86 -13.43 14.57
CA LYS A 82 -10.59 -12.78 14.27
C LYS A 82 -10.62 -11.30 14.60
N LYS A 83 -9.49 -10.78 15.03
CA LYS A 83 -9.29 -9.34 15.21
C LYS A 83 -8.94 -8.68 13.87
N VAL A 84 -9.77 -7.72 13.45
CA VAL A 84 -9.70 -7.11 12.13
C VAL A 84 -9.23 -5.67 12.23
N GLY A 85 -8.33 -5.25 11.32
CA GLY A 85 -7.92 -3.87 11.10
C GLY A 85 -8.39 -3.36 9.74
N VAL A 86 -8.69 -2.07 9.66
CA VAL A 86 -9.03 -1.38 8.41
C VAL A 86 -8.12 -0.17 8.24
N ILE A 87 -7.47 -0.06 7.06
CA ILE A 87 -6.68 1.10 6.67
C ILE A 87 -7.47 1.91 5.64
N CYS A 88 -7.73 3.15 5.97
CA CYS A 88 -8.53 4.06 5.16
C CYS A 88 -7.91 5.47 5.11
N THR A 89 -8.58 6.42 4.48
CA THR A 89 -8.27 7.84 4.56
C THR A 89 -9.22 8.57 5.50
N ASP A 90 -8.92 9.83 5.85
CA ASP A 90 -9.80 10.64 6.71
C ASP A 90 -11.17 10.84 6.07
N GLU A 91 -11.21 10.93 4.72
CA GLU A 91 -12.44 11.16 3.97
C GLU A 91 -13.42 9.96 4.01
N THR A 92 -12.89 8.75 4.22
CA THR A 92 -13.70 7.52 4.19
C THR A 92 -13.88 6.87 5.55
N ARG A 93 -13.12 7.32 6.57
CA ARG A 93 -13.04 6.70 7.89
C ARG A 93 -14.40 6.43 8.53
N GLU A 94 -15.32 7.39 8.48
CA GLU A 94 -16.62 7.27 9.14
C GLU A 94 -17.59 6.31 8.42
N GLN A 95 -17.23 5.85 7.22
CA GLN A 95 -18.03 4.91 6.43
C GLN A 95 -17.70 3.45 6.76
N TYR A 96 -16.64 3.22 7.53
CA TYR A 96 -16.30 1.90 8.03
C TYR A 96 -16.92 1.69 9.42
N THR A 97 -17.50 0.51 9.64
CA THR A 97 -18.29 0.22 10.83
C THR A 97 -17.78 -0.95 11.65
N THR A 98 -16.76 -1.64 11.16
CA THR A 98 -16.29 -2.91 11.73
C THR A 98 -14.77 -2.94 11.74
N GLY A 99 -14.20 -3.43 12.85
CA GLY A 99 -12.76 -3.56 13.04
C GLY A 99 -12.10 -2.36 13.73
N ASP A 100 -10.79 -2.43 13.90
CA ASP A 100 -9.95 -1.31 14.34
C ASP A 100 -9.62 -0.44 13.13
N ILE A 101 -10.30 0.72 13.01
CA ILE A 101 -10.25 1.59 11.84
C ILE A 101 -9.19 2.66 12.05
N LYS A 102 -8.12 2.62 11.24
CA LYS A 102 -7.02 3.60 11.29
C LYS A 102 -6.90 4.35 9.97
N SER A 103 -6.91 5.69 10.07
CA SER A 103 -6.68 6.56 8.92
C SER A 103 -5.20 6.84 8.73
N ILE A 104 -4.77 6.81 7.48
CA ILE A 104 -3.40 7.23 7.10
C ILE A 104 -3.30 8.74 6.83
N GLY A 105 -4.39 9.49 7.00
CA GLY A 105 -4.48 10.93 6.73
C GLY A 105 -5.32 11.27 5.52
N LEU A 106 -5.23 12.53 5.10
CA LEU A 106 -5.97 13.04 3.94
C LEU A 106 -5.38 12.53 2.62
N ARG A 107 -6.23 12.05 1.73
CA ARG A 107 -5.82 11.53 0.39
C ARG A 107 -5.02 12.55 -0.43
N ALA A 108 -5.24 13.84 -0.20
CA ALA A 108 -4.50 14.92 -0.86
C ALA A 108 -3.09 15.18 -0.28
N GLU A 109 -2.78 14.65 0.91
CA GLU A 109 -1.52 14.91 1.63
C GLU A 109 -0.56 13.73 1.61
N ASP A 110 -0.06 13.40 0.43
CA ASP A 110 0.79 12.23 0.14
C ASP A 110 1.96 12.01 1.11
N ALA A 111 2.60 13.08 1.59
CA ALA A 111 3.79 12.98 2.44
C ALA A 111 3.45 12.42 3.84
N THR A 112 2.30 12.78 4.38
CA THR A 112 1.81 12.32 5.68
C THR A 112 1.39 10.85 5.60
N ILE A 113 0.72 10.46 4.52
CA ILE A 113 0.28 9.09 4.25
C ILE A 113 1.44 8.09 4.32
N ALA A 114 2.54 8.39 3.62
CA ALA A 114 3.69 7.48 3.57
C ALA A 114 4.35 7.26 4.95
N HIS A 115 4.27 8.25 5.84
CA HIS A 115 4.79 8.15 7.21
C HIS A 115 3.85 7.35 8.12
N HIS A 116 2.56 7.62 8.06
CA HIS A 116 1.56 6.99 8.92
C HIS A 116 1.36 5.51 8.61
N LEU A 117 1.51 5.08 7.35
CA LEU A 117 1.31 3.67 6.96
C LEU A 117 2.15 2.71 7.83
N PHE A 118 3.43 3.00 8.04
CA PHE A 118 4.30 2.13 8.85
C PHE A 118 3.96 2.16 10.33
N ALA A 119 3.52 3.30 10.86
CA ALA A 119 3.06 3.40 12.23
C ALA A 119 1.82 2.53 12.43
N ILE A 120 0.83 2.67 11.56
CA ILE A 120 -0.41 1.90 11.61
C ILE A 120 -0.18 0.39 11.53
N LEU A 121 0.72 -0.08 10.64
CA LEU A 121 1.01 -1.50 10.53
C LEU A 121 1.67 -2.05 11.81
N ARG A 122 2.52 -1.27 12.48
CA ARG A 122 3.08 -1.64 13.79
C ARG A 122 2.05 -1.65 14.89
N ASP A 123 1.20 -0.63 14.92
CA ASP A 123 0.12 -0.55 15.90
C ASP A 123 -0.81 -1.77 15.77
N PHE A 124 -1.15 -2.19 14.55
CA PHE A 124 -1.94 -3.41 14.35
C PHE A 124 -1.21 -4.67 14.82
N ASP A 125 0.11 -4.76 14.64
CA ASP A 125 0.90 -5.88 15.16
C ASP A 125 0.93 -5.90 16.69
N GLU A 126 1.02 -4.73 17.34
CA GLU A 126 0.98 -4.59 18.81
C GLU A 126 -0.40 -4.89 19.37
N ASP A 127 -1.45 -4.46 18.67
CA ASP A 127 -2.85 -4.72 19.02
C ASP A 127 -3.27 -6.18 18.74
N GLY A 128 -2.41 -6.98 18.10
CA GLY A 128 -2.68 -8.39 17.79
C GLY A 128 -3.75 -8.57 16.71
N VAL A 129 -3.84 -7.65 15.76
CA VAL A 129 -4.71 -7.78 14.58
C VAL A 129 -4.25 -8.96 13.73
N GLU A 130 -5.18 -9.77 13.25
CA GLU A 130 -4.90 -10.99 12.48
C GLU A 130 -5.18 -10.81 10.99
N VAL A 131 -6.14 -9.93 10.65
CA VAL A 131 -6.53 -9.65 9.26
C VAL A 131 -6.64 -8.14 9.08
N ILE A 132 -6.07 -7.62 8.00
CA ILE A 132 -6.13 -6.20 7.64
C ILE A 132 -6.73 -6.05 6.25
N TYR A 133 -7.69 -5.17 6.10
CA TYR A 133 -8.20 -4.70 4.82
C TYR A 133 -7.79 -3.24 4.61
N SER A 134 -7.35 -2.91 3.40
CA SER A 134 -6.89 -1.56 3.07
C SER A 134 -7.54 -1.08 1.78
N GLU A 135 -7.90 0.20 1.74
CA GLU A 135 -8.13 0.87 0.46
C GLU A 135 -6.86 0.88 -0.39
N ALA A 136 -7.02 1.00 -1.71
CA ALA A 136 -5.94 1.36 -2.61
C ALA A 136 -5.71 2.88 -2.56
N PHE A 137 -4.44 3.27 -2.49
CA PHE A 137 -4.03 4.69 -2.43
C PHE A 137 -3.32 5.08 -3.71
N ASP A 138 -4.09 5.27 -4.79
CA ASP A 138 -3.56 5.74 -6.05
C ASP A 138 -3.63 7.28 -6.08
N THR A 139 -2.54 7.92 -5.69
CA THR A 139 -2.42 9.37 -5.68
C THR A 139 -1.42 9.84 -6.73
N PRO A 140 -1.61 11.04 -7.34
CA PRO A 140 -0.81 11.47 -8.49
C PRO A 140 0.69 11.66 -8.23
N ARG A 141 1.10 11.91 -6.97
CA ARG A 141 2.49 12.24 -6.63
C ARG A 141 3.24 11.09 -5.97
N MET A 142 2.74 10.61 -4.84
CA MET A 142 3.39 9.57 -4.06
C MET A 142 2.63 8.25 -4.05
N GLY A 143 1.46 8.18 -4.69
CA GLY A 143 0.62 6.99 -4.71
C GLY A 143 1.38 5.74 -5.15
N GLN A 144 2.22 5.85 -6.16
CA GLN A 144 3.06 4.73 -6.59
C GLN A 144 4.03 4.25 -5.50
N ALA A 145 4.62 5.17 -4.71
CA ALA A 145 5.52 4.80 -3.63
C ALA A 145 4.76 4.20 -2.43
N ILE A 146 3.60 4.75 -2.12
CA ILE A 146 2.69 4.26 -1.06
C ILE A 146 2.17 2.89 -1.45
N MET A 147 1.61 2.75 -2.65
CA MET A 147 1.09 1.48 -3.16
C MET A 147 2.18 0.40 -3.25
N ASN A 148 3.39 0.74 -3.69
CA ASN A 148 4.49 -0.22 -3.72
C ASN A 148 4.83 -0.76 -2.31
N ARG A 149 4.77 0.10 -1.29
CA ARG A 149 4.98 -0.30 0.10
C ARG A 149 3.84 -1.15 0.64
N LEU A 150 2.61 -0.73 0.37
CA LEU A 150 1.41 -1.44 0.77
C LEU A 150 1.32 -2.81 0.09
N LEU A 151 1.58 -2.89 -1.22
CA LEU A 151 1.66 -4.14 -1.98
C LEU A 151 2.70 -5.09 -1.39
N LYS A 152 3.89 -4.61 -1.05
CA LYS A 152 4.92 -5.44 -0.41
C LYS A 152 4.50 -5.92 0.98
N ALA A 153 3.83 -5.08 1.75
CA ALA A 153 3.28 -5.45 3.05
C ALA A 153 2.17 -6.51 2.90
N ALA A 154 1.31 -6.37 1.90
CA ALA A 154 0.24 -7.31 1.58
C ALA A 154 0.72 -8.62 0.92
N GLY A 155 2.01 -8.72 0.56
CA GLY A 155 2.48 -9.83 -0.27
C GLY A 155 1.72 -9.88 -1.60
N HIS A 156 1.43 -8.70 -2.17
CA HIS A 156 0.71 -8.49 -3.44
C HIS A 156 -0.73 -9.04 -3.49
N LYS A 157 -1.37 -9.23 -2.33
CA LYS A 157 -2.78 -9.56 -2.27
C LYS A 157 -3.63 -8.33 -2.60
N VAL A 158 -4.21 -8.31 -3.79
CA VAL A 158 -5.15 -7.29 -4.25
C VAL A 158 -6.43 -7.98 -4.71
N ALA A 159 -7.56 -7.46 -4.27
CA ALA A 159 -8.89 -7.85 -4.77
C ALA A 159 -9.52 -6.65 -5.48
N GLU A 160 -10.01 -6.87 -6.68
CA GLU A 160 -10.71 -5.85 -7.48
C GLU A 160 -12.22 -6.00 -7.30
N VAL A 161 -12.93 -4.86 -7.19
CA VAL A 161 -14.38 -4.79 -6.98
C VAL A 161 -15.07 -3.78 -7.88
#